data_309eb9bf3940ae70859f7ce27508fda3
#
_entry.id   309eb9bf3940ae70859f7ce27508fda3
#
_cell.length_a   1.000
_cell.length_b   1.000
_cell.length_c   1.000
_cell.angle_alpha   90.00
_cell.angle_beta   90.00
_cell.angle_gamma   90.00
#
_symmetry.space_group_name_H-M   'P 1'
#
loop_
_entity.id
_entity.type
_entity.pdbx_description
1 polymer ?
#
loop_
_entity_poly.entity_id
_entity_poly.type
_entity_poly.pdbx_seq_one_letter_code
_entity_poly.pdbx_strand_id
1 'polypeptide(L)'
;MILVTGHKGYIGGHLYKKVKMLGKPVVGIDLKDGEDLNERLPDGDFDFVFHFAALPRVEMSVESPSYTLKQNVLSTSRLLEWSKDHGVKRFIFSSSSAIMGHGDGVPLSPYGLHKLMSEMECELYSRLYGMDTVCLRYFNAYSEDQPYGGAYTTAIAAWMEKIRKCDQLRMDGDGEQTRDLVHVEDIVSANIFVMNSEQKFNGKYFNVGSGKAVSMNYIKNYIDEHNKGVSWKYASARKGDARNTLADISELKALGWEPKVSIEEGLKRCFNAS
;
A
#
# COMPACT_ATOMS: atom_id res chain seq x y z
N MET A 1 -2.22 5.98 -22.84
CA MET A 1 -0.99 5.52 -22.16
C MET A 1 -1.24 5.45 -20.64
N ILE A 2 -0.37 4.78 -19.86
CA ILE A 2 -0.52 4.64 -18.40
C ILE A 2 0.65 5.34 -17.71
N LEU A 3 0.36 6.14 -16.67
CA LEU A 3 1.34 6.71 -15.77
C LEU A 3 1.35 5.95 -14.44
N VAL A 4 2.55 5.61 -13.94
CA VAL A 4 2.74 5.05 -12.59
C VAL A 4 3.72 5.93 -11.84
N THR A 5 3.25 6.71 -10.88
CA THR A 5 4.14 7.46 -9.98
C THR A 5 4.56 6.58 -8.80
N GLY A 6 5.78 6.70 -8.34
CA GLY A 6 6.33 5.81 -7.31
C GLY A 6 6.67 4.40 -7.86
N HIS A 7 6.99 4.29 -9.15
CA HIS A 7 7.23 3.02 -9.84
C HIS A 7 8.49 2.27 -9.38
N LYS A 8 9.38 2.90 -8.62
CA LYS A 8 10.55 2.26 -7.96
C LYS A 8 10.28 1.94 -6.48
N GLY A 9 9.07 2.23 -6.00
CA GLY A 9 8.59 1.78 -4.70
C GLY A 9 8.20 0.29 -4.72
N TYR A 10 7.89 -0.27 -3.55
CA TYR A 10 7.54 -1.68 -3.42
C TYR A 10 6.29 -2.04 -4.24
N ILE A 11 5.11 -1.52 -3.89
CA ILE A 11 3.85 -1.84 -4.59
C ILE A 11 3.84 -1.26 -6.02
N GLY A 12 4.27 0.01 -6.19
CA GLY A 12 4.32 0.66 -7.49
C GLY A 12 5.22 -0.09 -8.48
N GLY A 13 6.33 -0.67 -8.02
CA GLY A 13 7.23 -1.49 -8.83
C GLY A 13 6.59 -2.78 -9.34
N HIS A 14 5.83 -3.47 -8.49
CA HIS A 14 5.07 -4.67 -8.88
C HIS A 14 4.00 -4.31 -9.92
N LEU A 15 3.25 -3.25 -9.69
CA LEU A 15 2.24 -2.80 -10.66
C LEU A 15 2.88 -2.41 -12.00
N TYR A 16 3.96 -1.63 -11.97
CA TYR A 16 4.65 -1.19 -13.19
C TYR A 16 5.14 -2.38 -14.03
N LYS A 17 5.75 -3.38 -13.38
CA LYS A 17 6.16 -4.64 -14.03
C LYS A 17 4.94 -5.37 -14.63
N LYS A 18 3.85 -5.48 -13.87
CA LYS A 18 2.63 -6.15 -14.33
C LYS A 18 2.01 -5.47 -15.55
N VAL A 19 1.94 -4.14 -15.55
CA VAL A 19 1.42 -3.36 -16.68
C VAL A 19 2.27 -3.57 -17.94
N LYS A 20 3.61 -3.59 -17.79
CA LYS A 20 4.54 -3.93 -18.88
C LYS A 20 4.31 -5.34 -19.43
N MET A 21 4.16 -6.32 -18.54
CA MET A 21 3.89 -7.71 -18.95
C MET A 21 2.56 -7.87 -19.70
N LEU A 22 1.59 -7.00 -19.45
CA LEU A 22 0.32 -6.95 -20.19
C LEU A 22 0.45 -6.25 -21.56
N GLY A 23 1.66 -5.85 -21.97
CA GLY A 23 1.92 -5.18 -23.26
C GLY A 23 1.34 -3.76 -23.34
N LYS A 24 0.97 -3.13 -22.20
CA LYS A 24 0.41 -1.78 -22.19
C LYS A 24 1.52 -0.73 -22.13
N PRO A 25 1.44 0.37 -22.91
CA PRO A 25 2.40 1.46 -22.83
C PRO A 25 2.31 2.14 -21.47
N VAL A 26 3.42 2.14 -20.72
CA VAL A 26 3.51 2.67 -19.37
C VAL A 26 4.77 3.51 -19.17
N VAL A 27 4.59 4.65 -18.51
CA VAL A 27 5.67 5.54 -18.05
C VAL A 27 5.71 5.50 -16.53
N GLY A 28 6.90 5.50 -15.95
CA GLY A 28 7.11 5.57 -14.51
C GLY A 28 7.77 6.88 -14.13
N ILE A 29 7.36 7.49 -13.01
CA ILE A 29 7.98 8.65 -12.39
C ILE A 29 8.28 8.30 -10.93
N ASP A 30 9.49 8.61 -10.45
CA ASP A 30 9.89 8.33 -9.08
C ASP A 30 10.94 9.33 -8.58
N LEU A 31 10.85 9.72 -7.33
CA LEU A 31 11.85 10.56 -6.69
C LEU A 31 13.26 9.94 -6.70
N LYS A 32 13.36 8.61 -6.75
CA LYS A 32 14.65 7.90 -6.92
C LYS A 32 15.30 8.11 -8.29
N ASP A 33 14.55 8.63 -9.27
CA ASP A 33 15.07 9.08 -10.58
C ASP A 33 15.39 10.57 -10.60
N GLY A 34 15.21 11.26 -9.48
CA GLY A 34 15.32 12.71 -9.40
C GLY A 34 14.07 13.44 -9.89
N GLU A 35 12.95 12.73 -10.07
CA GLU A 35 11.68 13.30 -10.58
C GLU A 35 10.73 13.58 -9.42
N ASP A 36 10.76 14.81 -8.90
CA ASP A 36 9.85 15.27 -7.85
C ASP A 36 8.60 15.90 -8.48
N LEU A 37 7.42 15.33 -8.19
CA LEU A 37 6.12 15.86 -8.65
C LEU A 37 5.83 17.28 -8.13
N ASN A 38 6.52 17.73 -7.06
CA ASN A 38 6.43 19.10 -6.60
C ASN A 38 7.27 20.08 -7.44
N GLU A 39 8.17 19.57 -8.26
CA GLU A 39 9.03 20.40 -9.15
C GLU A 39 8.58 20.28 -10.58
N ARG A 40 8.37 19.06 -11.07
CA ARG A 40 7.99 18.78 -12.45
C ARG A 40 6.86 17.79 -12.53
N LEU A 41 5.84 18.11 -13.32
CA LEU A 41 4.74 17.21 -13.67
C LEU A 41 5.07 16.44 -14.97
N PRO A 42 4.44 15.28 -15.23
CA PRO A 42 4.74 14.46 -16.39
C PRO A 42 4.42 15.17 -17.72
N ASP A 43 5.20 14.86 -18.74
CA ASP A 43 4.90 15.24 -20.13
C ASP A 43 4.20 14.08 -20.85
N GLY A 44 3.14 14.36 -21.60
CA GLY A 44 2.43 13.39 -22.44
C GLY A 44 0.97 13.17 -22.05
N ASP A 45 0.29 12.37 -22.87
CA ASP A 45 -1.14 12.06 -22.71
C ASP A 45 -1.31 10.69 -22.07
N PHE A 46 -1.98 10.66 -20.93
CA PHE A 46 -2.23 9.44 -20.17
C PHE A 46 -3.73 9.22 -19.99
N ASP A 47 -4.17 8.00 -20.28
CA ASP A 47 -5.55 7.57 -20.02
C ASP A 47 -5.77 7.24 -18.54
N PHE A 48 -4.75 6.66 -17.90
CA PHE A 48 -4.80 6.18 -16.53
C PHE A 48 -3.58 6.66 -15.74
N VAL A 49 -3.83 7.09 -14.51
CA VAL A 49 -2.80 7.45 -13.54
C VAL A 49 -2.91 6.53 -12.33
N PHE A 50 -1.84 5.81 -12.01
CA PHE A 50 -1.67 5.12 -10.74
C PHE A 50 -0.73 5.93 -9.85
N HIS A 51 -1.26 6.50 -8.78
CA HIS A 51 -0.50 7.38 -7.91
C HIS A 51 -0.04 6.65 -6.64
N PHE A 52 1.20 6.11 -6.69
CA PHE A 52 1.87 5.47 -5.55
C PHE A 52 2.95 6.35 -4.91
N ALA A 53 3.39 7.40 -5.59
CA ALA A 53 4.41 8.31 -5.06
C ALA A 53 3.96 8.89 -3.72
N ALA A 54 4.68 8.56 -2.67
CA ALA A 54 4.45 9.06 -1.32
C ALA A 54 5.67 8.74 -0.45
N LEU A 55 5.79 9.45 0.67
CA LEU A 55 6.64 9.06 1.80
C LEU A 55 5.77 8.27 2.80
N PRO A 56 5.76 6.92 2.74
CA PRO A 56 4.80 6.10 3.48
C PRO A 56 5.21 5.81 4.93
N ARG A 57 6.10 6.60 5.53
CA ARG A 57 6.70 6.34 6.83
C ARG A 57 5.97 7.08 7.93
N VAL A 58 5.29 6.34 8.80
CA VAL A 58 4.60 6.91 9.96
C VAL A 58 5.59 7.67 10.85
N GLU A 59 6.73 7.06 11.22
CA GLU A 59 7.77 7.69 12.03
C GLU A 59 8.27 9.00 11.41
N MET A 60 8.67 8.97 10.13
CA MET A 60 9.09 10.18 9.41
C MET A 60 8.00 11.25 9.38
N SER A 61 6.74 10.86 9.26
CA SER A 61 5.64 11.81 9.26
C SER A 61 5.43 12.50 10.61
N VAL A 62 5.78 11.82 11.71
CA VAL A 62 5.78 12.39 13.06
C VAL A 62 6.99 13.31 13.26
N GLU A 63 8.17 12.90 12.78
CA GLU A 63 9.39 13.69 12.91
C GLU A 63 9.42 14.93 12.00
N SER A 64 8.85 14.83 10.80
CA SER A 64 8.89 15.89 9.78
C SER A 64 7.53 16.05 9.08
N PRO A 65 6.47 16.47 9.81
CA PRO A 65 5.11 16.46 9.28
C PRO A 65 4.89 17.41 8.10
N SER A 66 5.49 18.57 8.08
CA SER A 66 5.37 19.53 6.97
C SER A 66 6.08 19.04 5.70
N TYR A 67 7.23 18.39 5.84
CA TYR A 67 7.92 17.79 4.69
C TYR A 67 7.12 16.64 4.09
N THR A 68 6.58 15.75 4.93
CA THR A 68 5.75 14.64 4.46
C THR A 68 4.40 15.12 3.92
N LEU A 69 3.84 16.22 4.43
CA LEU A 69 2.65 16.85 3.86
C LEU A 69 2.93 17.35 2.43
N LYS A 70 4.06 18.04 2.22
CA LYS A 70 4.47 18.49 0.88
C LYS A 70 4.56 17.30 -0.09
N GLN A 71 5.21 16.21 0.33
CA GLN A 71 5.45 15.05 -0.53
C GLN A 71 4.23 14.14 -0.71
N ASN A 72 3.26 14.15 0.20
CA ASN A 72 2.11 13.25 0.15
C ASN A 72 0.82 13.95 -0.28
N VAL A 73 0.61 15.19 0.13
CA VAL A 73 -0.64 15.93 -0.17
C VAL A 73 -0.43 16.88 -1.33
N LEU A 74 0.55 17.79 -1.23
CA LEU A 74 0.75 18.78 -2.29
C LEU A 74 1.09 18.13 -3.64
N SER A 75 1.91 17.08 -3.65
CA SER A 75 2.19 16.33 -4.88
C SER A 75 0.94 15.66 -5.47
N THR A 76 0.03 15.16 -4.61
CA THR A 76 -1.26 14.59 -5.03
C THR A 76 -2.16 15.67 -5.62
N SER A 77 -2.33 16.81 -4.94
CA SER A 77 -3.11 17.96 -5.45
C SER A 77 -2.63 18.40 -6.84
N ARG A 78 -1.33 18.59 -7.00
CA ARG A 78 -0.72 18.99 -8.28
C ARG A 78 -0.96 17.96 -9.38
N LEU A 79 -0.85 16.67 -9.06
CA LEU A 79 -1.07 15.61 -10.04
C LEU A 79 -2.55 15.46 -10.40
N LEU A 80 -3.46 15.69 -9.45
CA LEU A 80 -4.91 15.74 -9.72
C LEU A 80 -5.28 16.91 -10.64
N GLU A 81 -4.76 18.11 -10.37
CA GLU A 81 -4.96 19.29 -11.22
C GLU A 81 -4.44 19.02 -12.63
N TRP A 82 -3.22 18.53 -12.76
CA TRP A 82 -2.64 18.15 -14.04
C TRP A 82 -3.48 17.09 -14.76
N SER A 83 -3.92 16.04 -14.03
CA SER A 83 -4.74 14.96 -14.59
C SER A 83 -6.08 15.45 -15.14
N LYS A 84 -6.70 16.41 -14.46
CA LYS A 84 -7.92 17.08 -14.90
C LYS A 84 -7.68 17.85 -16.20
N ASP A 85 -6.60 18.64 -16.27
CA ASP A 85 -6.30 19.49 -17.43
C ASP A 85 -5.87 18.68 -18.68
N HIS A 86 -5.36 17.44 -18.46
CA HIS A 86 -4.95 16.53 -19.54
C HIS A 86 -5.97 15.44 -19.86
N GLY A 87 -7.17 15.52 -19.31
CA GLY A 87 -8.27 14.61 -19.65
C GLY A 87 -8.01 13.14 -19.27
N VAL A 88 -7.31 12.90 -18.16
CA VAL A 88 -7.09 11.55 -17.63
C VAL A 88 -8.44 10.87 -17.36
N LYS A 89 -8.64 9.68 -17.96
CA LYS A 89 -9.90 8.93 -17.87
C LYS A 89 -10.16 8.40 -16.46
N ARG A 90 -9.12 7.95 -15.77
CA ARG A 90 -9.23 7.48 -14.37
C ARG A 90 -7.93 7.72 -13.60
N PHE A 91 -8.10 8.28 -12.40
CA PHE A 91 -7.04 8.48 -11.43
C PHE A 91 -7.21 7.46 -10.27
N ILE A 92 -6.22 6.57 -10.10
CA ILE A 92 -6.23 5.52 -9.07
C ILE A 92 -5.24 5.91 -7.98
N PHE A 93 -5.77 6.24 -6.80
CA PHE A 93 -4.98 6.69 -5.66
C PHE A 93 -4.63 5.54 -4.72
N SER A 94 -3.34 5.38 -4.43
CA SER A 94 -2.83 4.47 -3.42
C SER A 94 -3.04 5.05 -2.02
N SER A 95 -4.13 4.65 -1.38
CA SER A 95 -4.45 5.02 -0.01
C SER A 95 -3.98 3.95 0.99
N SER A 96 -4.39 4.06 2.26
CA SER A 96 -3.86 3.23 3.34
C SER A 96 -4.90 2.97 4.43
N SER A 97 -4.85 1.79 5.04
CA SER A 97 -5.59 1.47 6.26
C SER A 97 -5.17 2.34 7.47
N ALA A 98 -4.04 3.07 7.38
CA ALA A 98 -3.61 4.03 8.42
C ALA A 98 -4.62 5.16 8.66
N ILE A 99 -5.57 5.38 7.75
CA ILE A 99 -6.70 6.30 7.93
C ILE A 99 -7.66 5.82 9.02
N MET A 100 -7.77 4.50 9.22
CA MET A 100 -8.78 3.90 10.08
C MET A 100 -8.57 4.14 11.58
N GLY A 101 -7.37 4.54 12.00
CA GLY A 101 -7.04 4.72 13.41
C GLY A 101 -7.27 3.44 14.23
N HIS A 102 -8.05 3.56 15.28
CA HIS A 102 -8.50 2.42 16.09
C HIS A 102 -9.79 1.77 15.55
N GLY A 103 -10.17 2.07 14.31
CA GLY A 103 -11.44 1.65 13.70
C GLY A 103 -12.51 2.74 13.71
N ASP A 104 -12.20 3.89 14.29
CA ASP A 104 -13.08 5.06 14.40
C ASP A 104 -12.95 6.05 13.22
N GLY A 105 -12.05 5.77 12.29
CA GLY A 105 -11.78 6.65 11.13
C GLY A 105 -10.96 7.90 11.48
N VAL A 106 -10.38 7.96 12.69
CA VAL A 106 -9.51 9.06 13.11
C VAL A 106 -8.05 8.67 12.96
N PRO A 107 -7.29 9.26 12.03
CA PRO A 107 -5.89 8.90 11.82
C PRO A 107 -5.03 9.13 13.07
N LEU A 108 -4.16 8.17 13.38
CA LEU A 108 -3.26 8.23 14.54
C LEU A 108 -1.89 8.86 14.21
N SER A 109 -1.68 9.27 12.97
CA SER A 109 -0.40 9.85 12.52
C SER A 109 -0.60 10.87 11.43
N PRO A 110 0.36 11.79 11.23
CA PRO A 110 0.35 12.67 10.06
C PRO A 110 0.26 11.92 8.74
N TYR A 111 0.93 10.77 8.60
CA TYR A 111 0.81 9.95 7.39
C TYR A 111 -0.63 9.50 7.11
N GLY A 112 -1.32 8.97 8.12
CA GLY A 112 -2.73 8.60 7.98
C GLY A 112 -3.61 9.80 7.62
N LEU A 113 -3.38 10.95 8.25
CA LEU A 113 -4.08 12.19 7.93
C LEU A 113 -3.80 12.65 6.48
N HIS A 114 -2.55 12.60 6.02
CA HIS A 114 -2.20 12.96 4.65
C HIS A 114 -2.92 12.06 3.62
N LYS A 115 -3.03 10.77 3.90
CA LYS A 115 -3.78 9.84 3.03
C LYS A 115 -5.28 10.19 3.01
N LEU A 116 -5.86 10.53 4.16
CA LEU A 116 -7.26 10.96 4.24
C LEU A 116 -7.50 12.28 3.48
N MET A 117 -6.64 13.28 3.65
CA MET A 117 -6.72 14.55 2.91
C MET A 117 -6.69 14.29 1.39
N SER A 118 -5.80 13.44 0.92
CA SER A 118 -5.71 13.10 -0.50
C SER A 118 -6.92 12.33 -1.03
N GLU A 119 -7.56 11.47 -0.23
CA GLU A 119 -8.84 10.85 -0.59
C GLU A 119 -9.95 11.90 -0.73
N MET A 120 -10.02 12.86 0.20
CA MET A 120 -10.99 13.96 0.13
C MET A 120 -10.79 14.82 -1.12
N GLU A 121 -9.54 15.05 -1.54
CA GLU A 121 -9.24 15.74 -2.81
C GLU A 121 -9.70 14.90 -4.02
N CYS A 122 -9.43 13.60 -4.05
CA CYS A 122 -9.91 12.70 -5.11
C CYS A 122 -11.44 12.77 -5.24
N GLU A 123 -12.17 12.69 -4.13
CA GLU A 123 -13.64 12.83 -4.12
C GLU A 123 -14.09 14.20 -4.61
N LEU A 124 -13.43 15.28 -4.15
CA LEU A 124 -13.73 16.64 -4.55
C LEU A 124 -13.54 16.83 -6.06
N TYR A 125 -12.45 16.33 -6.63
CA TYR A 125 -12.19 16.43 -8.07
C TYR A 125 -13.24 15.66 -8.89
N SER A 126 -13.68 14.51 -8.41
CA SER A 126 -14.77 13.78 -9.05
C SER A 126 -16.07 14.59 -9.04
N ARG A 127 -16.41 15.18 -7.90
CA ARG A 127 -17.66 15.92 -7.73
C ARG A 127 -17.68 17.26 -8.49
N LEU A 128 -16.56 18.01 -8.47
CA LEU A 128 -16.49 19.34 -9.09
C LEU A 128 -16.19 19.30 -10.58
N TYR A 129 -15.33 18.38 -11.02
CA TYR A 129 -14.81 18.38 -12.38
C TYR A 129 -15.24 17.14 -13.19
N GLY A 130 -16.02 16.23 -12.59
CA GLY A 130 -16.45 14.99 -13.25
C GLY A 130 -15.33 14.00 -13.57
N MET A 131 -14.14 14.20 -12.97
CA MET A 131 -13.00 13.31 -13.13
C MET A 131 -13.27 11.99 -12.41
N ASP A 132 -13.07 10.85 -13.06
CA ASP A 132 -13.23 9.56 -12.42
C ASP A 132 -12.00 9.22 -11.56
N THR A 133 -12.15 9.33 -10.25
CA THR A 133 -11.13 8.95 -9.28
C THR A 133 -11.58 7.76 -8.44
N VAL A 134 -10.62 6.94 -7.99
CA VAL A 134 -10.86 5.82 -7.08
C VAL A 134 -9.69 5.70 -6.11
N CYS A 135 -10.00 5.49 -4.82
CA CYS A 135 -9.01 5.34 -3.77
C CYS A 135 -8.98 3.89 -3.29
N LEU A 136 -7.80 3.27 -3.27
CA LEU A 136 -7.60 1.91 -2.78
C LEU A 136 -6.84 1.96 -1.45
N ARG A 137 -7.53 1.65 -0.34
CA ARG A 137 -6.95 1.58 1.00
C ARG A 137 -6.29 0.22 1.21
N TYR A 138 -4.96 0.16 1.03
CA TYR A 138 -4.22 -1.08 1.24
C TYR A 138 -4.06 -1.36 2.72
N PHE A 139 -4.34 -2.61 3.10
CA PHE A 139 -3.99 -3.16 4.39
C PHE A 139 -2.55 -3.64 4.37
N ASN A 140 -2.13 -4.51 5.27
CA ASN A 140 -0.72 -4.81 5.46
C ASN A 140 -0.15 -5.63 4.29
N ALA A 141 0.47 -4.94 3.33
CA ALA A 141 1.10 -5.56 2.17
C ALA A 141 2.31 -6.42 2.56
N TYR A 142 2.43 -7.62 1.96
CA TYR A 142 3.59 -8.48 2.12
C TYR A 142 3.87 -9.28 0.83
N SER A 143 5.10 -9.78 0.70
CA SER A 143 5.54 -10.75 -0.31
C SER A 143 6.93 -11.29 0.03
N GLU A 144 7.34 -12.32 -0.67
CA GLU A 144 8.67 -12.96 -0.56
C GLU A 144 9.83 -12.04 -0.98
N ASP A 145 9.56 -11.07 -1.83
CA ASP A 145 10.55 -10.09 -2.32
C ASP A 145 10.40 -8.70 -1.69
N GLN A 146 9.64 -8.59 -0.59
CA GLN A 146 9.46 -7.32 0.10
C GLN A 146 10.81 -6.76 0.56
N PRO A 147 11.14 -5.50 0.21
CA PRO A 147 12.41 -4.91 0.58
C PRO A 147 12.62 -4.88 2.10
N TYR A 148 13.78 -5.34 2.52
CA TYR A 148 14.28 -5.19 3.88
C TYR A 148 15.23 -3.99 3.97
N GLY A 149 15.24 -3.35 5.12
CA GLY A 149 16.11 -2.21 5.39
C GLY A 149 15.44 -0.87 5.10
N GLY A 150 15.59 0.03 6.05
CA GLY A 150 14.89 1.30 6.10
C GLY A 150 13.75 1.27 7.11
N ALA A 151 13.18 2.42 7.41
CA ALA A 151 12.19 2.60 8.48
C ALA A 151 10.81 1.95 8.20
N TYR A 152 10.66 1.18 7.12
CA TYR A 152 9.39 0.54 6.72
C TYR A 152 9.52 -0.98 6.58
N THR A 153 10.32 -1.58 7.41
CA THR A 153 10.41 -3.03 7.44
C THR A 153 9.20 -3.58 8.18
N THR A 154 8.28 -4.23 7.46
CA THR A 154 7.18 -4.98 8.09
C THR A 154 7.74 -6.13 8.92
N ALA A 155 6.94 -6.66 9.84
CA ALA A 155 7.36 -7.81 10.65
C ALA A 155 7.79 -9.00 9.75
N ILE A 156 7.00 -9.31 8.70
CA ILE A 156 7.32 -10.40 7.77
C ILE A 156 8.67 -10.16 7.08
N ALA A 157 8.90 -8.98 6.51
CA ALA A 157 10.17 -8.67 5.86
C ALA A 157 11.36 -8.70 6.83
N ALA A 158 11.16 -8.21 8.07
CA ALA A 158 12.18 -8.28 9.11
C ALA A 158 12.52 -9.72 9.49
N TRP A 159 11.50 -10.58 9.63
CA TRP A 159 11.70 -11.99 9.99
C TRP A 159 12.36 -12.76 8.86
N MET A 160 11.94 -12.57 7.60
CA MET A 160 12.62 -13.18 6.44
C MET A 160 14.12 -12.86 6.43
N GLU A 161 14.47 -11.58 6.60
CA GLU A 161 15.87 -11.15 6.58
C GLU A 161 16.66 -11.69 7.76
N LYS A 162 16.05 -11.74 8.96
CA LYS A 162 16.67 -12.31 10.15
C LYS A 162 16.92 -13.81 10.02
N ILE A 163 15.98 -14.55 9.44
CA ILE A 163 16.15 -15.98 9.14
C ILE A 163 17.31 -16.18 8.17
N ARG A 164 17.37 -15.43 7.07
CA ARG A 164 18.50 -15.50 6.11
C ARG A 164 19.87 -15.25 6.75
N LYS A 165 19.92 -14.39 7.78
CA LYS A 165 21.15 -14.04 8.52
C LYS A 165 21.42 -14.94 9.73
N CYS A 166 20.57 -15.90 9.99
CA CYS A 166 20.61 -16.71 11.22
C CYS A 166 20.58 -15.87 12.50
N ASP A 167 19.90 -14.70 12.46
CA ASP A 167 19.76 -13.77 13.55
C ASP A 167 18.49 -14.04 14.36
N GLN A 168 18.49 -13.54 15.62
CA GLN A 168 17.34 -13.64 16.50
C GLN A 168 16.16 -12.78 16.00
N LEU A 169 14.96 -13.37 15.91
CA LEU A 169 13.73 -12.71 15.54
C LEU A 169 13.18 -11.87 16.71
N ARG A 170 12.44 -10.80 16.37
CA ARG A 170 11.84 -9.93 17.38
C ARG A 170 10.32 -9.96 17.26
N MET A 171 9.64 -10.19 18.41
CA MET A 171 8.23 -10.02 18.58
C MET A 171 7.96 -8.79 19.43
N ASP A 172 7.21 -7.82 18.90
CA ASP A 172 6.75 -6.66 19.66
C ASP A 172 5.38 -7.00 20.28
N GLY A 173 5.24 -6.78 21.59
CA GLY A 173 4.02 -7.15 22.34
C GLY A 173 3.93 -8.64 22.66
N ASP A 174 2.70 -9.10 22.85
CA ASP A 174 2.36 -10.49 23.24
C ASP A 174 2.14 -11.44 22.05
N GLY A 175 2.15 -10.91 20.83
CA GLY A 175 1.91 -11.64 19.60
C GLY A 175 0.42 -11.91 19.30
N GLU A 176 -0.49 -11.51 20.18
CA GLU A 176 -1.94 -11.66 19.99
C GLU A 176 -2.55 -10.54 19.11
N GLN A 177 -1.78 -9.49 18.82
CA GLN A 177 -2.23 -8.48 17.88
C GLN A 177 -2.45 -9.07 16.49
N THR A 178 -3.56 -8.69 15.85
CA THR A 178 -3.94 -9.24 14.55
C THR A 178 -3.73 -8.26 13.41
N ARG A 179 -3.41 -8.81 12.25
CA ARG A 179 -3.27 -8.03 11.00
C ARG A 179 -4.03 -8.71 9.86
N ASP A 180 -4.72 -7.91 9.07
CA ASP A 180 -5.12 -8.33 7.75
C ASP A 180 -3.90 -8.17 6.81
N LEU A 181 -3.34 -9.29 6.41
CA LEU A 181 -2.19 -9.37 5.52
C LEU A 181 -2.67 -9.63 4.10
N VAL A 182 -2.31 -8.77 3.18
CA VAL A 182 -2.66 -8.90 1.77
C VAL A 182 -1.40 -9.05 0.92
N HIS A 183 -1.36 -10.09 0.09
CA HIS A 183 -0.20 -10.31 -0.80
C HIS A 183 -0.12 -9.21 -1.85
N VAL A 184 1.11 -8.78 -2.23
CA VAL A 184 1.30 -7.70 -3.19
C VAL A 184 0.66 -7.98 -4.55
N GLU A 185 0.60 -9.25 -4.97
CA GLU A 185 -0.06 -9.65 -6.22
C GLU A 185 -1.58 -9.33 -6.19
N ASP A 186 -2.23 -9.50 -5.05
CA ASP A 186 -3.64 -9.16 -4.89
C ASP A 186 -3.87 -7.65 -4.89
N ILE A 187 -2.95 -6.87 -4.30
CA ILE A 187 -2.99 -5.40 -4.41
C ILE A 187 -2.86 -4.98 -5.88
N VAL A 188 -1.90 -5.56 -6.61
CA VAL A 188 -1.71 -5.30 -8.05
C VAL A 188 -2.97 -5.69 -8.83
N SER A 189 -3.57 -6.86 -8.51
CA SER A 189 -4.80 -7.33 -9.17
C SER A 189 -5.97 -6.38 -8.93
N ALA A 190 -6.14 -5.82 -7.72
CA ALA A 190 -7.16 -4.83 -7.41
C ALA A 190 -6.99 -3.54 -8.24
N ASN A 191 -5.75 -3.06 -8.39
CA ASN A 191 -5.45 -1.90 -9.22
C ASN A 191 -5.80 -2.14 -10.70
N ILE A 192 -5.41 -3.30 -11.25
CA ILE A 192 -5.75 -3.67 -12.63
C ILE A 192 -7.24 -3.85 -12.80
N PHE A 193 -7.93 -4.41 -11.79
CA PHE A 193 -9.38 -4.58 -11.80
C PHE A 193 -10.09 -3.23 -11.91
N VAL A 194 -9.78 -2.26 -11.05
CA VAL A 194 -10.42 -0.94 -11.12
C VAL A 194 -10.01 -0.16 -12.37
N MET A 195 -8.80 -0.34 -12.90
CA MET A 195 -8.40 0.26 -14.17
C MET A 195 -9.27 -0.22 -15.34
N ASN A 196 -9.59 -1.52 -15.40
CA ASN A 196 -10.33 -2.14 -16.49
C ASN A 196 -11.86 -2.08 -16.32
N SER A 197 -12.36 -1.64 -15.17
CA SER A 197 -13.81 -1.52 -14.93
C SER A 197 -14.43 -0.47 -15.84
N GLU A 198 -15.58 -0.77 -16.42
CA GLU A 198 -16.39 0.20 -17.19
C GLU A 198 -17.16 1.17 -16.28
N GLN A 199 -17.39 0.76 -15.05
CA GLN A 199 -18.08 1.56 -14.04
C GLN A 199 -17.22 2.75 -13.61
N LYS A 200 -17.81 3.94 -13.47
CA LYS A 200 -17.21 5.08 -12.81
C LYS A 200 -17.27 4.93 -11.30
N PHE A 201 -16.19 5.32 -10.62
CA PHE A 201 -16.09 5.23 -9.16
C PHE A 201 -16.38 6.54 -8.44
N ASN A 202 -16.23 7.68 -9.13
CA ASN A 202 -16.65 9.00 -8.66
C ASN A 202 -16.08 9.37 -7.26
N GLY A 203 -14.81 9.14 -7.05
CA GLY A 203 -14.15 9.46 -5.78
C GLY A 203 -14.27 8.39 -4.69
N LYS A 204 -14.95 7.28 -4.97
CA LYS A 204 -15.18 6.23 -3.99
C LYS A 204 -13.86 5.58 -3.53
N TYR A 205 -13.80 5.18 -2.27
CA TYR A 205 -12.71 4.36 -1.76
C TYR A 205 -13.15 2.89 -1.59
N PHE A 206 -12.17 1.98 -1.65
CA PHE A 206 -12.34 0.56 -1.36
C PHE A 206 -11.20 0.06 -0.50
N ASN A 207 -11.50 -0.81 0.46
CA ASN A 207 -10.49 -1.52 1.20
C ASN A 207 -9.93 -2.68 0.37
N VAL A 208 -8.62 -2.81 0.35
CA VAL A 208 -7.88 -3.89 -0.30
C VAL A 208 -7.11 -4.65 0.75
N GLY A 209 -7.63 -5.78 1.15
CA GLY A 209 -7.11 -6.70 2.15
C GLY A 209 -7.40 -8.13 1.77
N SER A 210 -7.04 -9.07 2.64
CA SER A 210 -7.44 -10.49 2.50
C SER A 210 -8.87 -10.75 3.02
N GLY A 211 -9.41 -9.83 3.83
CA GLY A 211 -10.65 -10.03 4.57
C GLY A 211 -10.51 -11.03 5.72
N LYS A 212 -9.28 -11.36 6.10
CA LYS A 212 -8.97 -12.29 7.21
C LYS A 212 -7.88 -11.69 8.10
N ALA A 213 -8.13 -11.65 9.39
CA ALA A 213 -7.13 -11.23 10.36
C ALA A 213 -6.38 -12.45 10.92
N VAL A 214 -5.05 -12.38 10.95
CA VAL A 214 -4.20 -13.39 11.57
C VAL A 214 -3.37 -12.78 12.70
N SER A 215 -3.16 -13.53 13.80
CA SER A 215 -2.29 -13.05 14.88
C SER A 215 -0.81 -13.17 14.50
N MET A 216 0.02 -12.35 15.12
CA MET A 216 1.47 -12.48 14.93
C MET A 216 1.99 -13.81 15.46
N ASN A 217 1.32 -14.38 16.49
CA ASN A 217 1.62 -15.73 17.00
C ASN A 217 1.30 -16.84 15.99
N TYR A 218 0.25 -16.69 15.17
CA TYR A 218 -0.01 -17.61 14.06
C TYR A 218 1.19 -17.67 13.11
N ILE A 219 1.71 -16.50 12.70
CA ILE A 219 2.86 -16.42 11.79
C ILE A 219 4.13 -16.95 12.47
N LYS A 220 4.32 -16.62 13.75
CA LYS A 220 5.42 -17.15 14.56
C LYS A 220 5.43 -18.68 14.58
N ASN A 221 4.27 -19.29 14.86
CA ASN A 221 4.16 -20.74 14.91
C ASN A 221 4.47 -21.37 13.54
N TYR A 222 4.00 -20.76 12.46
CA TYR A 222 4.37 -21.18 11.10
C TYR A 222 5.89 -21.15 10.88
N ILE A 223 6.55 -20.06 11.29
CA ILE A 223 8.01 -19.93 11.17
C ILE A 223 8.72 -21.02 12.00
N ASP A 224 8.33 -21.22 13.26
CA ASP A 224 8.95 -22.20 14.15
C ASP A 224 8.82 -23.64 13.61
N GLU A 225 7.71 -23.97 12.94
CA GLU A 225 7.47 -25.27 12.34
C GLU A 225 8.37 -25.51 11.09
N HIS A 226 8.58 -24.47 10.28
CA HIS A 226 9.24 -24.60 8.98
C HIS A 226 10.71 -24.15 8.98
N ASN A 227 11.19 -23.46 10.02
CA ASN A 227 12.56 -22.95 10.10
C ASN A 227 13.23 -23.40 11.42
N LYS A 228 13.95 -24.50 11.36
CA LYS A 228 14.64 -25.05 12.54
C LYS A 228 15.73 -24.10 13.06
N GLY A 229 15.81 -23.97 14.38
CA GLY A 229 16.89 -23.20 15.04
C GLY A 229 16.61 -21.71 15.17
N VAL A 230 15.46 -21.21 14.78
CA VAL A 230 15.07 -19.81 15.05
C VAL A 230 14.89 -19.54 16.54
N SER A 231 15.30 -18.36 16.97
CA SER A 231 15.12 -17.91 18.35
C SER A 231 14.38 -16.56 18.37
N TRP A 232 13.63 -16.32 19.43
CA TRP A 232 12.79 -15.13 19.56
C TRP A 232 13.21 -14.29 20.76
N LYS A 233 13.18 -12.96 20.60
CA LYS A 233 13.19 -11.99 21.67
C LYS A 233 11.89 -11.20 21.66
N TYR A 234 11.37 -10.94 22.85
CA TYR A 234 10.16 -10.13 23.02
C TYR A 234 10.54 -8.71 23.42
N ALA A 235 9.77 -7.76 22.94
CA ALA A 235 9.90 -6.34 23.26
C ALA A 235 8.52 -5.76 23.58
N SER A 236 8.48 -4.59 24.21
CA SER A 236 7.22 -3.88 24.48
C SER A 236 6.47 -3.60 23.18
N ALA A 237 5.14 -3.60 23.24
CA ALA A 237 4.27 -3.19 22.14
C ALA A 237 4.63 -1.77 21.69
N ARG A 238 4.54 -1.50 20.38
CA ARG A 238 4.82 -0.19 19.80
C ARG A 238 3.71 0.80 20.17
N LYS A 239 4.07 1.99 20.60
CA LYS A 239 3.11 3.07 20.84
C LYS A 239 2.47 3.51 19.53
N GLY A 240 1.14 3.68 19.54
CA GLY A 240 0.39 4.15 18.35
C GLY A 240 0.14 3.08 17.29
N ASP A 241 0.51 1.81 17.55
CA ASP A 241 0.17 0.71 16.64
C ASP A 241 -1.23 0.17 16.96
N ALA A 242 -2.07 0.02 15.93
CA ALA A 242 -3.41 -0.54 16.09
C ALA A 242 -3.31 -2.00 16.56
N ARG A 243 -4.08 -2.39 17.59
CA ARG A 243 -4.07 -3.77 18.10
C ARG A 243 -4.55 -4.77 17.06
N ASN A 244 -5.63 -4.44 16.36
CA ASN A 244 -6.25 -5.32 15.38
C ASN A 244 -6.57 -4.54 14.11
N THR A 245 -6.31 -5.17 12.96
CA THR A 245 -6.71 -4.63 11.66
C THR A 245 -7.40 -5.72 10.85
N LEU A 246 -8.55 -5.39 10.27
CA LEU A 246 -9.33 -6.26 9.38
C LEU A 246 -9.99 -5.40 8.30
N ALA A 247 -9.80 -5.78 7.06
CA ALA A 247 -10.42 -5.11 5.93
C ALA A 247 -11.85 -5.61 5.71
N ASP A 248 -12.81 -4.72 5.67
CA ASP A 248 -14.07 -5.01 5.01
C ASP A 248 -13.88 -4.84 3.50
N ILE A 249 -13.81 -5.96 2.79
CA ILE A 249 -13.64 -6.03 1.33
C ILE A 249 -14.96 -6.30 0.59
N SER A 250 -16.09 -6.27 1.29
CA SER A 250 -17.40 -6.66 0.75
C SER A 250 -17.81 -5.87 -0.48
N GLU A 251 -17.56 -4.56 -0.49
CA GLU A 251 -17.89 -3.70 -1.63
C GLU A 251 -17.07 -4.04 -2.88
N LEU A 252 -15.77 -4.28 -2.74
CA LEU A 252 -14.93 -4.64 -3.88
C LEU A 252 -15.23 -6.05 -4.38
N LYS A 253 -15.58 -6.96 -3.46
CA LYS A 253 -16.11 -8.30 -3.82
C LYS A 253 -17.43 -8.24 -4.56
N ALA A 254 -18.34 -7.38 -4.17
CA ALA A 254 -19.61 -7.18 -4.87
C ALA A 254 -19.42 -6.69 -6.32
N LEU A 255 -18.30 -6.02 -6.60
CA LEU A 255 -17.92 -5.61 -7.95
C LEU A 255 -17.23 -6.72 -8.76
N GLY A 256 -16.86 -7.84 -8.12
CA GLY A 256 -16.24 -9.00 -8.76
C GLY A 256 -14.74 -9.17 -8.51
N TRP A 257 -14.13 -8.36 -7.63
CA TRP A 257 -12.73 -8.58 -7.22
C TRP A 257 -12.67 -9.33 -5.89
N GLU A 258 -11.74 -10.28 -5.79
CA GLU A 258 -11.39 -10.94 -4.54
C GLU A 258 -9.90 -11.28 -4.49
N PRO A 259 -9.28 -11.32 -3.28
CA PRO A 259 -7.90 -11.75 -3.12
C PRO A 259 -7.78 -13.25 -3.45
N LYS A 260 -6.66 -13.64 -4.07
CA LYS A 260 -6.41 -15.01 -4.53
C LYS A 260 -5.32 -15.73 -3.76
N VAL A 261 -4.36 -14.98 -3.19
CA VAL A 261 -3.24 -15.57 -2.44
C VAL A 261 -3.68 -15.78 -0.99
N SER A 262 -3.81 -17.05 -0.57
CA SER A 262 -4.10 -17.35 0.83
C SER A 262 -2.92 -17.00 1.73
N ILE A 263 -3.17 -16.83 3.02
CA ILE A 263 -2.09 -16.54 3.98
C ILE A 263 -1.08 -17.69 4.05
N GLU A 264 -1.55 -18.93 3.97
CA GLU A 264 -0.70 -20.12 4.00
C GLU A 264 0.23 -20.16 2.79
N GLU A 265 -0.30 -19.90 1.58
CA GLU A 265 0.49 -19.83 0.36
C GLU A 265 1.51 -18.69 0.42
N GLY A 266 1.11 -17.52 0.88
CA GLY A 266 2.00 -16.38 1.03
C GLY A 266 3.12 -16.61 2.04
N LEU A 267 2.81 -17.19 3.22
CA LEU A 267 3.82 -17.55 4.22
C LEU A 267 4.78 -18.62 3.69
N LYS A 268 4.26 -19.59 2.94
CA LYS A 268 5.10 -20.60 2.28
C LYS A 268 6.11 -19.95 1.33
N ARG A 269 5.70 -19.00 0.50
CA ARG A 269 6.60 -18.23 -0.38
C ARG A 269 7.63 -17.44 0.42
N CYS A 270 7.23 -16.80 1.53
CA CYS A 270 8.11 -15.98 2.35
C CYS A 270 9.15 -16.78 3.13
N PHE A 271 8.79 -17.95 3.66
CA PHE A 271 9.59 -18.63 4.68
C PHE A 271 10.08 -20.03 4.27
N ASN A 272 9.53 -20.65 3.22
CA ASN A 272 9.96 -21.97 2.74
C ASN A 272 10.82 -21.89 1.46
N ALA A 273 11.10 -20.68 0.93
CA ALA A 273 12.02 -20.49 -0.18
C ALA A 273 13.46 -20.56 0.35
N SER A 274 13.99 -21.76 0.42
CA SER A 274 15.41 -22.07 0.63
C SER A 274 16.00 -22.66 -0.64
#